data_967af7f61b2899d0c6f2cbbe8d430987
#
_entry.id   967af7f61b2899d0c6f2cbbe8d430987
#
_cell.length_a   1.000
_cell.length_b   1.000
_cell.length_c   1.000
_cell.angle_alpha   90.00
_cell.angle_beta   90.00
_cell.angle_gamma   90.00
#
_symmetry.space_group_name_H-M   'P 1'
#
loop_
_entity.id
_entity.type
_entity.pdbx_description
1 polymer ?
#
loop_
_entity_poly.entity_id
_entity_poly.type
_entity_poly.pdbx_seq_one_letter_code
_entity_poly.pdbx_strand_id
1 'polypeptide(L)'
;MLVLSKKFMKASHLILGTQREDPADAEIVSHKLMIRAGLIRQVSSGIYNWLPLGKKVLQKVENIIREEMNNAGAQEILMPMVQPTSLWEESGRIDQYGQELLVFLDRHENKFCLGPTHEEIITDLCKNLLTSYKQLPVTLYQIQTKFRDEIRPRFGVMRSREFIMKDAYSFDLDKESLNKSYLIMKEAYIRIFNSLGLDYRVVKADSGAIGGSDSEEFHVLADSGEDLLAFSDKSDYAINAELLIELQEGQDPYSLDGKPSPDGKGSLKLKKGIEVGHIFKLGRKYSEVLNLRIQGEDQDIHPEMGCYGIGASRIVAASIEQNHDDKGIIWPKSLAPFEVAIVCLLYTSDAADDRNCV
;
A
#
# COMPACT_ATOMS: atom_id res chain seq x y z
N MET A 1 23.62 -20.51 25.29
CA MET A 1 23.90 -20.75 23.86
C MET A 1 22.65 -21.38 23.24
N LEU A 2 21.68 -20.58 22.81
CA LEU A 2 20.49 -21.06 22.11
C LEU A 2 20.89 -21.31 20.65
N VAL A 3 21.07 -22.57 20.30
CA VAL A 3 21.15 -23.00 18.90
C VAL A 3 19.75 -22.89 18.33
N LEU A 4 19.45 -21.76 17.68
CA LEU A 4 18.30 -21.65 16.80
C LEU A 4 18.51 -22.63 15.65
N SER A 5 17.86 -23.79 15.68
CA SER A 5 17.80 -24.69 14.54
C SER A 5 17.07 -23.97 13.40
N LYS A 6 17.81 -23.26 12.54
CA LYS A 6 17.28 -22.76 11.27
C LYS A 6 16.78 -23.99 10.51
N LYS A 7 15.47 -24.16 10.38
CA LYS A 7 14.89 -25.25 9.59
C LYS A 7 15.23 -24.98 8.12
N PHE A 8 16.12 -25.78 7.56
CA PHE A 8 16.36 -25.79 6.12
C PHE A 8 15.09 -26.27 5.41
N MET A 9 14.72 -25.59 4.34
CA MET A 9 13.60 -26.00 3.48
C MET A 9 14.16 -26.62 2.21
N LYS A 10 13.85 -27.90 1.96
CA LYS A 10 14.23 -28.57 0.71
C LYS A 10 13.36 -28.02 -0.43
N ALA A 11 13.96 -27.68 -1.58
CA ALA A 11 13.22 -27.21 -2.76
C ALA A 11 12.22 -28.25 -3.27
N SER A 12 12.51 -29.56 -3.10
CA SER A 12 11.59 -30.66 -3.42
C SER A 12 10.31 -30.69 -2.58
N HIS A 13 10.29 -30.01 -1.43
CA HIS A 13 9.12 -29.89 -0.56
C HIS A 13 8.35 -28.57 -0.74
N LEU A 14 8.85 -27.70 -1.61
CA LEU A 14 8.24 -26.41 -1.90
C LEU A 14 7.45 -26.49 -3.21
N ILE A 15 6.17 -26.14 -3.15
CA ILE A 15 5.35 -25.97 -4.36
C ILE A 15 5.80 -24.69 -5.05
N LEU A 16 6.64 -24.79 -6.06
CA LEU A 16 7.15 -23.65 -6.79
C LEU A 16 6.14 -23.11 -7.82
N GLY A 17 5.44 -24.02 -8.51
CA GLY A 17 4.42 -23.64 -9.51
C GLY A 17 4.94 -22.77 -10.65
N THR A 18 6.22 -22.90 -11.02
CA THR A 18 6.86 -22.10 -12.09
C THR A 18 6.29 -22.43 -13.48
N GLN A 19 6.32 -21.45 -14.38
CA GLN A 19 5.92 -21.60 -15.78
C GLN A 19 7.03 -21.07 -16.70
N ARG A 20 7.15 -21.67 -17.90
CA ARG A 20 8.13 -21.23 -18.90
C ARG A 20 7.59 -20.11 -19.78
N GLU A 21 6.33 -20.22 -20.18
CA GLU A 21 5.68 -19.29 -21.09
C GLU A 21 5.19 -18.04 -20.35
N ASP A 22 5.23 -16.90 -21.03
CA ASP A 22 4.59 -15.68 -20.55
C ASP A 22 3.07 -15.84 -20.65
N PRO A 23 2.31 -15.39 -19.64
CA PRO A 23 0.85 -15.35 -19.74
C PRO A 23 0.42 -14.41 -20.87
N ALA A 24 -0.58 -14.84 -21.64
CA ALA A 24 -1.04 -14.11 -22.82
C ALA A 24 -1.66 -12.73 -22.47
N ASP A 25 -2.16 -12.58 -21.25
CA ASP A 25 -2.81 -11.37 -20.71
C ASP A 25 -1.87 -10.48 -19.88
N ALA A 26 -0.60 -10.88 -19.72
CA ALA A 26 0.36 -10.12 -18.94
C ALA A 26 1.12 -9.10 -19.80
N GLU A 27 0.87 -7.82 -19.57
CA GLU A 27 1.49 -6.72 -20.31
C GLU A 27 2.82 -6.28 -19.69
N ILE A 28 2.85 -6.06 -18.35
CA ILE A 28 4.00 -5.52 -17.63
C ILE A 28 4.91 -6.63 -17.08
N VAL A 29 6.16 -6.27 -16.79
CA VAL A 29 7.20 -7.22 -16.37
C VAL A 29 6.86 -7.89 -15.05
N SER A 30 6.40 -7.15 -14.05
CA SER A 30 6.04 -7.72 -12.76
C SER A 30 4.95 -8.77 -12.86
N HIS A 31 3.90 -8.54 -13.67
CA HIS A 31 2.82 -9.50 -13.88
C HIS A 31 3.35 -10.80 -14.51
N LYS A 32 4.16 -10.69 -15.57
CA LYS A 32 4.80 -11.83 -16.23
C LYS A 32 5.66 -12.63 -15.26
N LEU A 33 6.58 -11.95 -14.59
CA LEU A 33 7.54 -12.60 -13.69
C LEU A 33 6.87 -13.20 -12.45
N MET A 34 5.85 -12.55 -11.88
CA MET A 34 5.12 -13.10 -10.73
C MET A 34 4.40 -14.42 -11.07
N ILE A 35 3.80 -14.52 -12.25
CA ILE A 35 3.16 -15.77 -12.70
C ILE A 35 4.21 -16.83 -13.04
N ARG A 36 5.24 -16.46 -13.81
CA ARG A 36 6.30 -17.39 -14.23
C ARG A 36 7.09 -17.94 -13.06
N ALA A 37 7.43 -17.09 -12.09
CA ALA A 37 8.14 -17.52 -10.87
C ALA A 37 7.25 -18.26 -9.86
N GLY A 38 5.95 -18.41 -10.14
CA GLY A 38 5.03 -19.08 -9.22
C GLY A 38 4.81 -18.30 -7.92
N LEU A 39 4.74 -16.97 -7.99
CA LEU A 39 4.39 -16.13 -6.85
C LEU A 39 2.87 -16.00 -6.70
N ILE A 40 2.17 -15.90 -7.82
CA ILE A 40 0.70 -15.76 -7.88
C ILE A 40 0.08 -16.69 -8.92
N ARG A 41 -1.24 -16.92 -8.79
CA ARG A 41 -2.10 -17.58 -9.79
C ARG A 41 -3.43 -16.85 -9.86
N GLN A 42 -3.83 -16.52 -11.06
CA GLN A 42 -5.13 -15.91 -11.32
C GLN A 42 -6.26 -16.90 -11.07
N VAL A 43 -7.29 -16.43 -10.37
CA VAL A 43 -8.56 -17.14 -10.15
C VAL A 43 -9.62 -16.57 -11.09
N SER A 44 -9.69 -15.26 -11.16
CA SER A 44 -10.57 -14.48 -12.01
C SER A 44 -9.91 -13.14 -12.31
N SER A 45 -10.49 -12.36 -13.21
CA SER A 45 -9.97 -11.03 -13.53
C SER A 45 -9.80 -10.16 -12.28
N GLY A 46 -8.57 -9.74 -11.99
CA GLY A 46 -8.22 -8.96 -10.80
C GLY A 46 -8.25 -9.72 -9.46
N ILE A 47 -8.35 -11.06 -9.47
CA ILE A 47 -8.35 -11.88 -8.25
C ILE A 47 -7.27 -12.96 -8.36
N TYR A 48 -6.37 -13.01 -7.37
CA TYR A 48 -5.16 -13.84 -7.41
C TYR A 48 -4.96 -14.65 -6.13
N ASN A 49 -4.57 -15.92 -6.29
CA ASN A 49 -3.95 -16.68 -5.20
C ASN A 49 -2.50 -16.25 -5.03
N TRP A 50 -2.06 -16.09 -3.81
CA TRP A 50 -0.65 -15.96 -3.46
C TRP A 50 -0.07 -17.34 -3.15
N LEU A 51 0.86 -17.81 -3.99
CA LEU A 51 1.52 -19.10 -3.81
C LEU A 51 2.61 -19.01 -2.73
N PRO A 52 3.18 -20.12 -2.26
CA PRO A 52 4.09 -20.14 -1.11
C PRO A 52 5.26 -19.15 -1.19
N LEU A 53 5.91 -19.01 -2.36
CA LEU A 53 6.99 -18.03 -2.54
C LEU A 53 6.47 -16.59 -2.51
N GLY A 54 5.38 -16.33 -3.22
CA GLY A 54 4.75 -14.99 -3.24
C GLY A 54 4.28 -14.57 -1.84
N LYS A 55 3.67 -15.50 -1.08
CA LYS A 55 3.24 -15.21 0.30
C LYS A 55 4.43 -14.92 1.22
N LYS A 56 5.58 -15.58 1.03
CA LYS A 56 6.80 -15.24 1.79
C LYS A 56 7.28 -13.82 1.53
N VAL A 57 7.30 -13.38 0.28
CA VAL A 57 7.68 -12.00 -0.10
C VAL A 57 6.68 -11.00 0.48
N LEU A 58 5.38 -11.23 0.25
CA LEU A 58 4.31 -10.39 0.79
C LEU A 58 4.39 -10.27 2.31
N GLN A 59 4.67 -11.37 3.02
CA GLN A 59 4.80 -11.37 4.48
C GLN A 59 6.00 -10.55 4.96
N LYS A 60 7.10 -10.51 4.19
CA LYS A 60 8.23 -9.63 4.49
C LYS A 60 7.85 -8.16 4.34
N VAL A 61 7.09 -7.79 3.30
CA VAL A 61 6.53 -6.44 3.15
C VAL A 61 5.63 -6.11 4.34
N GLU A 62 4.67 -6.99 4.66
CA GLU A 62 3.76 -6.82 5.80
C GLU A 62 4.53 -6.63 7.14
N ASN A 63 5.61 -7.40 7.34
CA ASN A 63 6.41 -7.33 8.58
C ASN A 63 7.20 -6.02 8.69
N ILE A 64 7.81 -5.53 7.60
CA ILE A 64 8.50 -4.23 7.57
C ILE A 64 7.51 -3.11 7.88
N ILE A 65 6.33 -3.14 7.27
CA ILE A 65 5.26 -2.17 7.52
C ILE A 65 4.84 -2.22 9.00
N ARG A 66 4.60 -3.42 9.55
CA ARG A 66 4.17 -3.62 10.94
C ARG A 66 5.21 -3.09 11.93
N GLU A 67 6.47 -3.40 11.71
CA GLU A 67 7.58 -2.93 12.55
C GLU A 67 7.61 -1.40 12.60
N GLU A 68 7.53 -0.72 11.46
CA GLU A 68 7.58 0.74 11.42
C GLU A 68 6.30 1.41 11.95
N MET A 69 5.13 0.78 11.78
CA MET A 69 3.90 1.27 12.42
C MET A 69 3.99 1.16 13.94
N ASN A 70 4.47 0.05 14.46
CA ASN A 70 4.67 -0.14 15.91
C ASN A 70 5.73 0.84 16.46
N ASN A 71 6.85 1.06 15.73
CA ASN A 71 7.88 2.04 16.09
C ASN A 71 7.33 3.48 16.10
N ALA A 72 6.33 3.77 15.27
CA ALA A 72 5.63 5.05 15.26
C ALA A 72 4.56 5.19 16.37
N GLY A 73 4.40 4.18 17.22
CA GLY A 73 3.43 4.16 18.32
C GLY A 73 1.98 3.82 17.91
N ALA A 74 1.77 3.38 16.68
CA ALA A 74 0.45 2.94 16.22
C ALA A 74 0.11 1.55 16.76
N GLN A 75 -1.18 1.29 17.00
CA GLN A 75 -1.69 0.04 17.57
C GLN A 75 -2.39 -0.79 16.52
N GLU A 76 -2.01 -2.07 16.37
CA GLU A 76 -2.61 -2.98 15.38
C GLU A 76 -3.97 -3.47 15.86
N ILE A 77 -4.96 -3.38 14.98
CA ILE A 77 -6.32 -3.91 15.15
C ILE A 77 -6.69 -4.74 13.91
N LEU A 78 -7.83 -5.40 13.95
CA LEU A 78 -8.41 -6.06 12.77
C LEU A 78 -9.90 -5.76 12.72
N MET A 79 -10.32 -5.07 11.66
CA MET A 79 -11.70 -4.70 11.41
C MET A 79 -12.35 -5.66 10.39
N PRO A 80 -13.69 -5.77 10.36
CA PRO A 80 -14.37 -6.66 9.42
C PRO A 80 -14.22 -6.19 7.96
N MET A 81 -14.07 -7.14 7.03
CA MET A 81 -14.11 -6.90 5.59
C MET A 81 -15.52 -6.59 5.10
N VAL A 82 -16.52 -7.27 5.67
CA VAL A 82 -17.94 -7.07 5.38
C VAL A 82 -18.45 -5.93 6.23
N GLN A 83 -19.01 -4.91 5.60
CA GLN A 83 -19.40 -3.67 6.24
C GLN A 83 -20.89 -3.38 5.97
N PRO A 84 -21.66 -2.88 6.97
CA PRO A 84 -23.04 -2.46 6.73
C PRO A 84 -23.06 -1.20 5.86
N THR A 85 -23.93 -1.17 4.84
CA THR A 85 -24.06 0.01 3.95
C THR A 85 -24.57 1.24 4.68
N SER A 86 -25.26 1.09 5.81
CA SER A 86 -25.78 2.22 6.60
C SER A 86 -24.70 3.22 7.01
N LEU A 87 -23.50 2.77 7.33
CA LEU A 87 -22.39 3.67 7.65
C LEU A 87 -21.90 4.46 6.42
N TRP A 88 -21.95 3.85 5.25
CA TRP A 88 -21.61 4.47 3.97
C TRP A 88 -22.70 5.45 3.51
N GLU A 89 -23.96 5.15 3.81
CA GLU A 89 -25.09 6.07 3.61
C GLU A 89 -24.98 7.28 4.55
N GLU A 90 -24.66 7.06 5.83
CA GLU A 90 -24.47 8.11 6.84
C GLU A 90 -23.31 9.05 6.46
N SER A 91 -22.17 8.50 5.99
CA SER A 91 -21.03 9.30 5.52
C SER A 91 -21.29 10.01 4.17
N GLY A 92 -22.32 9.63 3.43
CA GLY A 92 -22.64 10.11 2.09
C GLY A 92 -21.68 9.60 1.00
N ARG A 93 -20.83 8.59 1.30
CA ARG A 93 -19.83 8.07 0.35
C ARG A 93 -20.34 6.93 -0.52
N ILE A 94 -21.50 6.37 -0.23
CA ILE A 94 -22.06 5.28 -1.04
C ILE A 94 -22.22 5.68 -2.50
N ASP A 95 -22.71 6.90 -2.76
CA ASP A 95 -22.89 7.43 -4.13
C ASP A 95 -21.56 7.85 -4.76
N GLN A 96 -20.61 8.36 -3.97
CA GLN A 96 -19.29 8.79 -4.46
C GLN A 96 -18.44 7.60 -4.93
N TYR A 97 -18.51 6.47 -4.23
CA TYR A 97 -17.84 5.23 -4.63
C TYR A 97 -18.52 4.54 -5.81
N GLY A 98 -19.85 4.74 -5.95
CA GLY A 98 -20.61 4.20 -7.05
C GLY A 98 -20.46 2.69 -7.22
N GLN A 99 -20.19 2.25 -8.45
CA GLN A 99 -20.08 0.82 -8.80
C GLN A 99 -18.82 0.12 -8.27
N GLU A 100 -17.81 0.86 -7.85
CA GLU A 100 -16.61 0.25 -7.23
C GLU A 100 -16.88 -0.34 -5.84
N LEU A 101 -17.95 0.11 -5.18
CA LEU A 101 -18.43 -0.44 -3.93
C LEU A 101 -19.32 -1.66 -4.22
N LEU A 102 -18.79 -2.87 -4.04
CA LEU A 102 -19.55 -4.10 -4.24
C LEU A 102 -20.56 -4.29 -3.10
N VAL A 103 -21.82 -4.04 -3.38
CA VAL A 103 -22.94 -4.18 -2.45
C VAL A 103 -23.66 -5.50 -2.67
N PHE A 104 -24.09 -6.16 -1.59
CA PHE A 104 -24.86 -7.40 -1.62
C PHE A 104 -25.86 -7.47 -0.46
N LEU A 105 -26.81 -8.40 -0.56
CA LEU A 105 -27.79 -8.69 0.49
C LEU A 105 -27.40 -9.95 1.25
N ASP A 106 -27.63 -9.94 2.56
CA ASP A 106 -27.59 -11.16 3.36
C ASP A 106 -28.92 -11.95 3.23
N ARG A 107 -29.01 -13.10 3.91
CA ARG A 107 -30.24 -13.92 3.89
C ARG A 107 -31.46 -13.26 4.53
N HIS A 108 -31.28 -12.16 5.24
CA HIS A 108 -32.32 -11.37 5.90
C HIS A 108 -32.59 -10.06 5.16
N GLU A 109 -32.09 -9.91 3.93
CA GLU A 109 -32.22 -8.73 3.08
C GLU A 109 -31.53 -7.47 3.62
N ASN A 110 -30.61 -7.61 4.59
CA ASN A 110 -29.78 -6.52 5.03
C ASN A 110 -28.71 -6.22 3.97
N LYS A 111 -28.47 -4.92 3.72
CA LYS A 111 -27.46 -4.48 2.77
C LYS A 111 -26.08 -4.41 3.43
N PHE A 112 -25.12 -5.04 2.79
CA PHE A 112 -23.70 -5.00 3.13
C PHE A 112 -22.87 -4.67 1.91
N CYS A 113 -21.61 -4.27 2.14
CA CYS A 113 -20.60 -4.13 1.10
C CYS A 113 -19.28 -4.80 1.50
N LEU A 114 -18.46 -5.12 0.50
CA LEU A 114 -17.06 -5.45 0.74
C LEU A 114 -16.25 -4.15 0.89
N GLY A 115 -15.51 -4.03 1.99
CA GLY A 115 -14.80 -2.80 2.34
C GLY A 115 -13.67 -2.44 1.38
N PRO A 116 -13.79 -1.35 0.59
CA PRO A 116 -12.69 -0.81 -0.21
C PRO A 116 -11.70 0.00 0.65
N THR A 117 -12.15 0.46 1.80
CA THR A 117 -11.46 1.24 2.84
C THR A 117 -12.26 1.18 4.15
N HIS A 118 -11.79 1.76 5.26
CA HIS A 118 -12.39 1.56 6.57
C HIS A 118 -12.59 2.85 7.39
N GLU A 119 -12.66 4.02 6.77
CA GLU A 119 -12.90 5.30 7.49
C GLU A 119 -14.18 5.25 8.31
N GLU A 120 -15.26 4.72 7.74
CA GLU A 120 -16.56 4.60 8.39
C GLU A 120 -16.50 3.65 9.58
N ILE A 121 -15.91 2.47 9.37
CA ILE A 121 -15.84 1.42 10.41
C ILE A 121 -14.98 1.85 11.59
N ILE A 122 -13.82 2.45 11.32
CA ILE A 122 -12.93 2.90 12.40
C ILE A 122 -13.55 4.05 13.21
N THR A 123 -14.26 4.95 12.52
CA THR A 123 -14.95 6.06 13.20
C THR A 123 -16.07 5.53 14.08
N ASP A 124 -16.87 4.58 13.59
CA ASP A 124 -17.93 3.94 14.38
C ASP A 124 -17.38 3.15 15.58
N LEU A 125 -16.31 2.37 15.36
CA LEU A 125 -15.60 1.66 16.43
C LEU A 125 -15.13 2.64 17.52
N CYS A 126 -14.56 3.78 17.15
CA CYS A 126 -14.01 4.76 18.06
C CYS A 126 -15.07 5.52 18.88
N LYS A 127 -16.36 5.55 18.47
CA LYS A 127 -17.46 6.10 19.28
C LYS A 127 -17.54 5.47 20.68
N ASN A 128 -17.16 4.19 20.78
CA ASN A 128 -17.22 3.45 22.04
C ASN A 128 -15.86 3.28 22.73
N LEU A 129 -14.77 3.52 22.03
CA LEU A 129 -13.41 3.34 22.54
C LEU A 129 -12.79 4.64 23.05
N LEU A 130 -13.07 5.75 22.36
CA LEU A 130 -12.51 7.05 22.70
C LEU A 130 -13.54 7.87 23.45
N THR A 131 -13.37 7.96 24.76
CA THR A 131 -14.32 8.65 25.65
C THR A 131 -13.80 9.96 26.21
N SER A 132 -12.47 10.17 26.20
CA SER A 132 -11.84 11.34 26.78
C SER A 132 -10.70 11.86 25.91
N TYR A 133 -10.56 13.19 25.82
CA TYR A 133 -9.46 13.86 25.13
C TYR A 133 -8.06 13.43 25.64
N LYS A 134 -7.96 12.91 26.86
CA LYS A 134 -6.72 12.39 27.44
C LYS A 134 -6.20 11.12 26.73
N GLN A 135 -7.03 10.48 25.92
CA GLN A 135 -6.64 9.32 25.11
C GLN A 135 -6.01 9.73 23.77
N LEU A 136 -6.08 11.04 23.42
CA LEU A 136 -5.55 11.59 22.17
C LEU A 136 -4.11 12.14 22.34
N PRO A 137 -3.26 12.10 21.33
CA PRO A 137 -3.51 11.47 20.03
C PRO A 137 -3.41 9.94 20.11
N VAL A 138 -4.15 9.26 19.26
CA VAL A 138 -4.05 7.80 19.10
C VAL A 138 -4.09 7.44 17.62
N THR A 139 -3.26 6.48 17.22
CA THR A 139 -3.25 5.93 15.86
C THR A 139 -3.52 4.43 15.91
N LEU A 140 -4.53 3.99 15.16
CA LEU A 140 -4.90 2.59 15.00
C LEU A 140 -4.62 2.17 13.57
N TYR A 141 -4.13 0.95 13.34
CA TYR A 141 -3.88 0.44 11.99
C TYR A 141 -4.24 -1.03 11.85
N GLN A 142 -4.43 -1.44 10.60
CA GLN A 142 -4.58 -2.85 10.24
C GLN A 142 -3.81 -3.17 8.97
N ILE A 143 -3.52 -4.46 8.76
CA ILE A 143 -3.12 -5.01 7.46
C ILE A 143 -4.23 -5.98 7.07
N GLN A 144 -5.03 -5.59 6.09
CA GLN A 144 -6.30 -6.25 5.78
C GLN A 144 -6.52 -6.31 4.27
N THR A 145 -7.22 -7.34 3.83
CA THR A 145 -7.75 -7.43 2.47
C THR A 145 -8.76 -6.31 2.21
N LYS A 146 -8.70 -5.71 1.04
CA LYS A 146 -9.67 -4.76 0.51
C LYS A 146 -10.26 -5.30 -0.78
N PHE A 147 -11.47 -4.86 -1.10
CA PHE A 147 -12.10 -5.17 -2.36
C PHE A 147 -12.64 -3.90 -3.02
N ARG A 148 -12.24 -3.68 -4.27
CA ARG A 148 -12.78 -2.63 -5.14
C ARG A 148 -13.24 -3.29 -6.42
N ASP A 149 -14.49 -3.08 -6.82
CA ASP A 149 -15.03 -3.66 -8.05
C ASP A 149 -14.52 -2.87 -9.27
N GLU A 150 -13.19 -2.88 -9.42
CA GLU A 150 -12.47 -2.21 -10.48
C GLU A 150 -12.99 -2.64 -11.86
N ILE A 151 -13.40 -1.68 -12.67
CA ILE A 151 -14.01 -1.93 -13.98
C ILE A 151 -13.02 -2.54 -14.98
N ARG A 152 -11.72 -2.21 -14.86
CA ARG A 152 -10.64 -2.68 -15.74
C ARG A 152 -9.43 -3.12 -14.93
N PRO A 153 -9.53 -4.25 -14.22
CA PRO A 153 -8.38 -4.78 -13.51
C PRO A 153 -7.30 -5.16 -14.52
N ARG A 154 -6.07 -4.74 -14.26
CA ARG A 154 -4.93 -4.94 -15.17
C ARG A 154 -3.62 -5.00 -14.39
N PHE A 155 -2.55 -5.44 -15.06
CA PHE A 155 -1.20 -5.46 -14.49
C PHE A 155 -1.05 -6.35 -13.25
N GLY A 156 -1.77 -7.48 -13.21
CA GLY A 156 -1.68 -8.44 -12.12
C GLY A 156 -2.16 -7.85 -10.78
N VAL A 157 -1.33 -7.96 -9.75
CA VAL A 157 -1.64 -7.43 -8.41
C VAL A 157 -1.40 -5.92 -8.29
N MET A 158 -0.94 -5.25 -9.34
CA MET A 158 -0.75 -3.80 -9.37
C MET A 158 -2.10 -3.06 -9.29
N ARG A 159 -3.09 -3.51 -10.08
CA ARG A 159 -4.45 -2.97 -10.13
C ARG A 159 -5.46 -4.12 -10.13
N SER A 160 -5.50 -4.82 -9.00
CA SER A 160 -6.41 -5.94 -8.73
C SER A 160 -7.68 -5.48 -8.03
N ARG A 161 -8.73 -6.31 -8.11
CA ARG A 161 -10.00 -6.08 -7.41
C ARG A 161 -9.88 -6.42 -5.92
N GLU A 162 -9.17 -7.50 -5.61
CA GLU A 162 -8.85 -7.90 -4.24
C GLU A 162 -7.36 -7.69 -3.99
N PHE A 163 -7.01 -6.99 -2.90
CA PHE A 163 -5.62 -6.65 -2.58
C PHE A 163 -5.42 -6.46 -1.08
N ILE A 164 -4.17 -6.54 -0.63
CA ILE A 164 -3.82 -6.34 0.76
C ILE A 164 -3.28 -4.92 0.94
N MET A 165 -3.87 -4.21 1.89
CA MET A 165 -3.51 -2.84 2.25
C MET A 165 -3.22 -2.75 3.75
N LYS A 166 -2.19 -1.98 4.12
CA LYS A 166 -2.11 -1.40 5.45
C LYS A 166 -2.87 -0.07 5.41
N ASP A 167 -3.85 0.07 6.23
CA ASP A 167 -4.55 1.32 6.49
C ASP A 167 -4.46 1.68 7.96
N ALA A 168 -4.09 2.94 8.22
CA ALA A 168 -3.98 3.49 9.55
C ALA A 168 -4.81 4.77 9.65
N TYR A 169 -5.28 5.05 10.86
CA TYR A 169 -6.15 6.18 11.15
C TYR A 169 -5.70 6.83 12.45
N SER A 170 -5.41 8.14 12.43
CA SER A 170 -5.14 8.90 13.64
C SER A 170 -6.37 9.68 14.07
N PHE A 171 -6.50 9.82 15.40
CA PHE A 171 -7.48 10.66 16.04
C PHE A 171 -6.74 11.65 16.91
N ASP A 172 -6.97 12.93 16.68
CA ASP A 172 -6.20 14.03 17.20
C ASP A 172 -7.12 15.08 17.83
N LEU A 173 -6.61 15.79 18.85
CA LEU A 173 -7.38 16.80 19.59
C LEU A 173 -7.75 17.98 18.69
N ASP A 174 -6.81 18.44 17.89
CA ASP A 174 -6.88 19.63 17.06
C ASP A 174 -5.98 19.49 15.80
N LYS A 175 -6.01 20.50 14.96
CA LYS A 175 -5.21 20.54 13.71
C LYS A 175 -3.70 20.52 13.97
N GLU A 176 -3.21 21.06 15.07
CA GLU A 176 -1.79 21.04 15.41
C GLU A 176 -1.35 19.62 15.77
N SER A 177 -2.14 18.91 16.57
CA SER A 177 -1.94 17.50 16.89
C SER A 177 -2.00 16.64 15.64
N LEU A 178 -3.01 16.83 14.77
CA LEU A 178 -3.12 16.14 13.48
C LEU A 178 -1.88 16.35 12.61
N ASN A 179 -1.34 17.56 12.55
CA ASN A 179 -0.10 17.83 11.81
C ASN A 179 1.09 17.03 12.37
N LYS A 180 1.19 16.89 13.69
CA LYS A 180 2.24 16.09 14.33
C LYS A 180 2.08 14.60 13.99
N SER A 181 0.87 14.05 14.10
CA SER A 181 0.55 12.66 13.73
C SER A 181 0.84 12.39 12.26
N TYR A 182 0.48 13.33 11.37
CA TYR A 182 0.77 13.25 9.95
C TYR A 182 2.27 13.18 9.65
N LEU A 183 3.08 14.02 10.29
CA LEU A 183 4.54 14.01 10.12
C LEU A 183 5.16 12.72 10.65
N ILE A 184 4.71 12.20 11.78
CA ILE A 184 5.15 10.91 12.32
C ILE A 184 4.87 9.78 11.33
N MET A 185 3.67 9.76 10.74
CA MET A 185 3.31 8.75 9.73
C MET A 185 4.11 8.93 8.44
N LYS A 186 4.33 10.16 7.97
CA LYS A 186 5.18 10.44 6.81
C LYS A 186 6.61 9.91 7.01
N GLU A 187 7.21 10.16 8.16
CA GLU A 187 8.54 9.65 8.50
C GLU A 187 8.56 8.12 8.59
N ALA A 188 7.53 7.49 9.13
CA ALA A 188 7.40 6.04 9.16
C ALA A 188 7.33 5.46 7.72
N TYR A 189 6.61 6.09 6.80
CA TYR A 189 6.56 5.70 5.39
C TYR A 189 7.91 5.81 4.71
N ILE A 190 8.64 6.90 4.95
CA ILE A 190 10.01 7.09 4.46
C ILE A 190 10.91 5.92 4.92
N ARG A 191 10.82 5.54 6.20
CA ARG A 191 11.60 4.40 6.72
C ARG A 191 11.17 3.08 6.09
N ILE A 192 9.86 2.85 5.90
CA ILE A 192 9.32 1.65 5.22
C ILE A 192 9.91 1.53 3.81
N PHE A 193 9.79 2.56 2.97
CA PHE A 193 10.22 2.49 1.57
C PHE A 193 11.74 2.41 1.45
N ASN A 194 12.49 3.06 2.33
CA ASN A 194 13.95 2.91 2.42
C ASN A 194 14.35 1.48 2.82
N SER A 195 13.68 0.87 3.81
CA SER A 195 13.94 -0.51 4.24
C SER A 195 13.60 -1.54 3.16
N LEU A 196 12.61 -1.23 2.33
CA LEU A 196 12.26 -2.03 1.15
C LEU A 196 13.28 -1.90 0.01
N GLY A 197 14.16 -0.88 0.06
CA GLY A 197 15.15 -0.61 -0.97
C GLY A 197 14.57 -0.06 -2.28
N LEU A 198 13.49 0.72 -2.19
CA LEU A 198 12.80 1.28 -3.35
C LEU A 198 13.24 2.71 -3.65
N ASP A 199 13.41 3.05 -4.92
CA ASP A 199 13.56 4.43 -5.39
C ASP A 199 12.17 5.04 -5.59
N TYR A 200 11.82 6.03 -4.78
CA TYR A 200 10.48 6.62 -4.77
C TYR A 200 10.53 8.15 -4.67
N ARG A 201 9.39 8.76 -4.95
CA ARG A 201 9.18 10.21 -4.73
C ARG A 201 7.91 10.43 -3.95
N VAL A 202 7.91 11.50 -3.14
CA VAL A 202 6.72 11.96 -2.40
C VAL A 202 6.20 13.18 -3.15
N VAL A 203 4.95 13.13 -3.58
CA VAL A 203 4.31 14.19 -4.35
C VAL A 203 3.04 14.67 -3.65
N LYS A 204 2.75 15.96 -3.77
CA LYS A 204 1.44 16.48 -3.36
C LYS A 204 0.36 15.92 -4.27
N ALA A 205 -0.77 15.54 -3.67
CA ALA A 205 -1.87 14.90 -4.35
C ALA A 205 -3.22 15.56 -4.06
N ASP A 206 -4.20 15.24 -4.89
CA ASP A 206 -5.61 15.54 -4.62
C ASP A 206 -6.16 14.48 -3.65
N SER A 207 -6.95 14.93 -2.68
CA SER A 207 -7.57 14.04 -1.69
C SER A 207 -8.72 13.19 -2.25
N GLY A 208 -9.24 13.48 -3.44
CA GLY A 208 -10.26 12.72 -4.14
C GLY A 208 -11.52 12.42 -3.30
N ALA A 209 -12.11 11.23 -3.50
CA ALA A 209 -13.29 10.76 -2.78
C ALA A 209 -13.07 10.55 -1.27
N ILE A 210 -11.82 10.33 -0.82
CA ILE A 210 -11.49 10.22 0.60
C ILE A 210 -11.70 11.58 1.26
N GLY A 211 -11.31 12.67 0.58
CA GLY A 211 -11.46 14.06 1.05
C GLY A 211 -10.37 14.44 2.05
N GLY A 212 -10.46 15.67 2.53
CA GLY A 212 -9.49 16.26 3.43
C GLY A 212 -8.89 17.54 2.87
N SER A 213 -7.98 18.18 3.62
CA SER A 213 -7.40 19.48 3.26
C SER A 213 -6.01 19.38 2.61
N ASP A 214 -5.34 18.25 2.76
CA ASP A 214 -3.95 18.07 2.31
C ASP A 214 -3.63 16.57 2.21
N SER A 215 -2.94 16.16 1.15
CA SER A 215 -2.51 14.79 0.96
C SER A 215 -1.19 14.69 0.19
N GLU A 216 -0.47 13.59 0.42
CA GLU A 216 0.76 13.27 -0.27
C GLU A 216 0.79 11.80 -0.67
N GLU A 217 1.25 11.53 -1.87
CA GLU A 217 1.43 10.21 -2.44
C GLU A 217 2.90 9.80 -2.48
N PHE A 218 3.15 8.51 -2.26
CA PHE A 218 4.46 7.89 -2.41
C PHE A 218 4.46 7.07 -3.69
N HIS A 219 5.25 7.48 -4.66
CA HIS A 219 5.37 6.84 -5.98
C HIS A 219 6.72 6.15 -6.15
N VAL A 220 6.69 4.85 -6.40
CA VAL A 220 7.87 4.08 -6.82
C VAL A 220 8.14 4.36 -8.29
N LEU A 221 9.35 4.78 -8.62
CA LEU A 221 9.73 5.12 -9.99
C LEU A 221 9.86 3.86 -10.85
N ALA A 222 9.03 3.72 -11.88
CA ALA A 222 9.06 2.60 -12.82
C ALA A 222 8.43 2.98 -14.16
N ASP A 223 8.92 2.42 -15.26
CA ASP A 223 8.42 2.73 -16.60
C ASP A 223 6.97 2.29 -16.84
N SER A 224 6.51 1.29 -16.08
CA SER A 224 5.12 0.82 -16.04
C SER A 224 4.17 1.65 -15.18
N GLY A 225 4.66 2.73 -14.55
CA GLY A 225 3.85 3.64 -13.75
C GLY A 225 2.73 4.31 -14.55
N GLU A 226 1.64 4.65 -13.87
CA GLU A 226 0.50 5.34 -14.50
C GLU A 226 0.70 6.86 -14.50
N ASP A 227 1.29 7.43 -13.44
CA ASP A 227 1.49 8.87 -13.25
C ASP A 227 2.85 9.33 -13.74
N LEU A 228 2.87 10.43 -14.49
CA LEU A 228 4.12 11.07 -14.90
C LEU A 228 4.55 12.08 -13.83
N LEU A 229 5.73 11.86 -13.25
CA LEU A 229 6.29 12.70 -12.20
C LEU A 229 7.40 13.59 -12.75
N ALA A 230 7.40 14.86 -12.33
CA ALA A 230 8.50 15.78 -12.50
C ALA A 230 9.19 15.99 -11.16
N PHE A 231 10.48 15.70 -11.06
CA PHE A 231 11.23 15.82 -9.81
C PHE A 231 12.63 16.39 -10.02
N SER A 232 13.15 17.04 -8.99
CA SER A 232 14.50 17.60 -9.02
C SER A 232 15.58 16.51 -8.96
N ASP A 233 16.67 16.70 -9.72
CA ASP A 233 17.87 15.86 -9.63
C ASP A 233 18.76 16.21 -8.42
N LYS A 234 18.47 17.28 -7.66
CA LYS A 234 19.28 17.79 -6.54
C LYS A 234 18.51 18.09 -5.26
N SER A 235 17.22 17.86 -5.22
CA SER A 235 16.40 18.05 -4.02
C SER A 235 15.26 17.05 -3.96
N ASP A 236 14.49 17.08 -2.86
CA ASP A 236 13.30 16.24 -2.67
C ASP A 236 12.05 16.80 -3.38
N TYR A 237 12.19 17.88 -4.19
CA TYR A 237 11.08 18.43 -4.93
C TYR A 237 10.55 17.40 -5.95
N ALA A 238 9.27 17.08 -5.84
CA ALA A 238 8.56 16.23 -6.79
C ALA A 238 7.08 16.62 -6.87
N ILE A 239 6.51 16.49 -8.05
CA ILE A 239 5.11 16.82 -8.34
C ILE A 239 4.61 15.96 -9.50
N ASN A 240 3.30 15.70 -9.57
CA ASN A 240 2.71 15.17 -10.79
C ASN A 240 2.90 16.18 -11.94
N ALA A 241 3.45 15.72 -13.07
CA ALA A 241 3.81 16.60 -14.19
C ALA A 241 2.59 17.33 -14.77
N GLU A 242 1.42 16.71 -14.73
CA GLU A 242 0.17 17.32 -15.21
C GLU A 242 -0.19 18.57 -14.41
N LEU A 243 0.03 18.58 -13.09
CA LEU A 243 -0.22 19.75 -12.25
C LEU A 243 0.69 20.94 -12.58
N LEU A 244 1.92 20.68 -13.05
CA LEU A 244 2.81 21.76 -13.52
C LEU A 244 2.36 22.36 -14.85
N ILE A 245 1.61 21.62 -15.66
CA ILE A 245 1.17 22.02 -16.99
C ILE A 245 -0.16 22.76 -16.94
N GLU A 246 -1.05 22.40 -16.03
CA GLU A 246 -2.26 23.18 -15.79
C GLU A 246 -1.96 24.65 -15.45
N LEU A 247 -0.75 24.90 -14.91
CA LEU A 247 -0.24 26.26 -14.66
C LEU A 247 0.30 26.94 -15.95
N GLN A 248 0.47 26.21 -17.05
CA GLN A 248 1.04 26.68 -18.33
C GLN A 248 0.26 26.06 -19.50
N GLU A 249 -0.95 26.54 -19.78
CA GLU A 249 -1.88 26.03 -20.79
C GLU A 249 -1.21 25.43 -22.05
N GLY A 250 -1.47 24.12 -22.30
CA GLY A 250 -1.28 23.47 -23.61
C GLY A 250 0.11 22.93 -23.92
N GLN A 251 1.02 22.78 -22.95
CA GLN A 251 2.36 22.22 -23.21
C GLN A 251 2.40 20.69 -23.00
N ASP A 252 3.20 20.02 -23.83
CA ASP A 252 3.53 18.61 -23.65
C ASP A 252 4.27 18.40 -22.30
N PRO A 253 3.80 17.51 -21.39
CA PRO A 253 4.47 17.18 -20.15
C PRO A 253 5.96 16.89 -20.29
N TYR A 254 6.34 16.19 -21.35
CA TYR A 254 7.74 15.83 -21.60
C TYR A 254 8.63 17.05 -21.88
N SER A 255 8.06 18.21 -22.20
CA SER A 255 8.81 19.47 -22.39
C SER A 255 9.39 20.02 -21.08
N LEU A 256 9.03 19.48 -19.93
CA LEU A 256 9.55 19.86 -18.61
C LEU A 256 10.92 19.24 -18.31
N ASP A 257 11.33 18.17 -19.01
CA ASP A 257 12.61 17.51 -18.76
C ASP A 257 13.79 18.45 -19.00
N GLY A 258 14.70 18.49 -18.04
CA GLY A 258 15.87 19.38 -18.07
C GLY A 258 15.61 20.84 -17.73
N LYS A 259 14.35 21.30 -17.55
CA LYS A 259 14.06 22.66 -17.08
C LYS A 259 14.51 22.86 -15.62
N PRO A 260 14.82 24.11 -15.21
CA PRO A 260 15.13 24.38 -13.81
C PRO A 260 14.01 23.93 -12.87
N SER A 261 14.37 23.32 -11.75
CA SER A 261 13.38 22.93 -10.73
C SER A 261 12.74 24.18 -10.09
N PRO A 262 11.41 24.18 -9.82
CA PRO A 262 10.71 25.31 -9.22
C PRO A 262 11.22 25.73 -7.84
N ASP A 263 11.87 24.84 -7.09
CA ASP A 263 12.51 25.12 -5.80
C ASP A 263 13.90 25.77 -5.94
N GLY A 264 14.35 26.03 -7.16
CA GLY A 264 15.65 26.63 -7.48
C GLY A 264 16.85 25.70 -7.34
N LYS A 265 16.64 24.41 -7.12
CA LYS A 265 17.71 23.41 -6.90
C LYS A 265 17.69 22.35 -8.00
N GLY A 266 18.69 22.39 -8.88
CA GLY A 266 18.85 21.39 -9.94
C GLY A 266 17.89 21.55 -11.11
N SER A 267 17.74 20.47 -11.87
CA SER A 267 16.89 20.39 -13.06
C SER A 267 15.84 19.31 -12.88
N LEU A 268 14.69 19.51 -13.50
CA LEU A 268 13.62 18.52 -13.50
C LEU A 268 14.03 17.28 -14.31
N LYS A 269 13.69 16.12 -13.78
CA LYS A 269 13.71 14.83 -14.44
C LYS A 269 12.28 14.32 -14.50
N LEU A 270 11.94 13.64 -15.60
CA LEU A 270 10.65 13.04 -15.79
C LEU A 270 10.75 11.51 -15.71
N LYS A 271 9.90 10.91 -14.90
CA LYS A 271 9.76 9.46 -14.83
C LYS A 271 8.35 9.09 -14.41
N LYS A 272 7.89 7.93 -14.88
CA LYS A 272 6.61 7.39 -14.42
C LYS A 272 6.73 6.85 -12.99
N GLY A 273 5.65 6.95 -12.23
CA GLY A 273 5.53 6.49 -10.86
C GLY A 273 4.36 5.53 -10.66
N ILE A 274 4.56 4.57 -9.77
CA ILE A 274 3.53 3.66 -9.28
C ILE A 274 3.16 4.13 -7.88
N GLU A 275 1.93 4.59 -7.67
CA GLU A 275 1.44 4.94 -6.34
C GLU A 275 1.39 3.70 -5.45
N VAL A 276 2.16 3.69 -4.37
CA VAL A 276 2.23 2.58 -3.40
C VAL A 276 1.77 2.96 -2.01
N GLY A 277 1.68 4.25 -1.71
CA GLY A 277 1.19 4.77 -0.44
C GLY A 277 0.61 6.16 -0.58
N HIS A 278 -0.36 6.48 0.27
CA HIS A 278 -1.03 7.77 0.29
C HIS A 278 -1.36 8.15 1.73
N ILE A 279 -1.12 9.39 2.10
CA ILE A 279 -1.38 9.94 3.42
C ILE A 279 -2.25 11.18 3.34
N PHE A 280 -3.26 11.29 4.22
CA PHE A 280 -4.31 12.31 4.17
C PHE A 280 -4.52 12.98 5.52
N LYS A 281 -4.81 14.28 5.50
CA LYS A 281 -5.42 15.00 6.62
C LYS A 281 -6.92 15.10 6.36
N LEU A 282 -7.72 14.24 6.97
CA LEU A 282 -9.17 14.18 6.77
C LEU A 282 -9.92 15.32 7.49
N GLY A 283 -9.30 15.88 8.54
CA GLY A 283 -9.98 16.83 9.40
C GLY A 283 -11.12 16.16 10.16
N ARG A 284 -12.24 16.82 10.27
CA ARG A 284 -13.43 16.35 10.97
C ARG A 284 -14.48 15.72 10.06
N LYS A 285 -14.17 15.50 8.79
CA LYS A 285 -15.14 14.99 7.78
C LYS A 285 -15.94 13.79 8.29
N TYR A 286 -15.26 12.80 8.87
CA TYR A 286 -15.92 11.57 9.34
C TYR A 286 -16.38 11.69 10.79
N SER A 287 -15.60 12.29 11.67
CA SER A 287 -15.94 12.42 13.08
C SER A 287 -17.22 13.26 13.30
N GLU A 288 -17.44 14.30 12.51
CA GLU A 288 -18.67 15.11 12.56
C GLU A 288 -19.86 14.37 11.98
N VAL A 289 -19.76 13.85 10.74
CA VAL A 289 -20.89 13.22 10.05
C VAL A 289 -21.35 11.96 10.78
N LEU A 290 -20.42 11.11 11.22
CA LEU A 290 -20.72 9.89 11.98
C LEU A 290 -20.90 10.17 13.50
N ASN A 291 -20.93 11.44 13.92
CA ASN A 291 -21.16 11.86 15.28
C ASN A 291 -20.25 11.21 16.34
N LEU A 292 -18.95 11.04 16.00
CA LEU A 292 -17.94 10.65 16.98
C LEU A 292 -17.64 11.85 17.90
N ARG A 293 -18.08 11.76 19.16
CA ARG A 293 -17.85 12.78 20.19
C ARG A 293 -17.00 12.22 21.31
N ILE A 294 -16.07 13.03 21.76
CA ILE A 294 -15.16 12.70 22.86
C ILE A 294 -15.27 13.82 23.90
N GLN A 295 -15.33 13.46 25.18
CA GLN A 295 -15.34 14.44 26.25
C GLN A 295 -14.03 15.26 26.22
N GLY A 296 -14.14 16.55 25.93
CA GLY A 296 -13.07 17.52 26.00
C GLY A 296 -12.88 18.07 27.43
N GLU A 297 -12.07 19.11 27.57
CA GLU A 297 -11.82 19.76 28.85
C GLU A 297 -13.04 20.58 29.31
N ASP A 298 -13.60 21.39 28.42
CA ASP A 298 -14.75 22.26 28.68
C ASP A 298 -16.05 21.77 27.99
N GLN A 299 -15.94 21.12 26.86
CA GLN A 299 -17.07 20.64 26.05
C GLN A 299 -16.68 19.42 25.21
N ASP A 300 -17.68 18.70 24.73
CA ASP A 300 -17.47 17.60 23.80
C ASP A 300 -16.86 18.10 22.50
N ILE A 301 -15.94 17.31 21.93
CA ILE A 301 -15.23 17.61 20.70
C ILE A 301 -15.42 16.48 19.67
N HIS A 302 -15.36 16.85 18.39
CA HIS A 302 -15.13 15.91 17.31
C HIS A 302 -13.63 15.88 17.00
N PRO A 303 -12.94 14.72 17.12
CA PRO A 303 -11.49 14.66 16.87
C PRO A 303 -11.18 14.94 15.40
N GLU A 304 -10.04 15.56 15.17
CA GLU A 304 -9.42 15.64 13.85
C GLU A 304 -8.88 14.25 13.48
N MET A 305 -9.01 13.85 12.20
CA MET A 305 -8.62 12.52 11.74
C MET A 305 -7.59 12.60 10.61
N GLY A 306 -6.66 11.65 10.62
CA GLY A 306 -5.78 11.36 9.49
C GLY A 306 -6.02 9.94 8.97
N CYS A 307 -5.73 9.71 7.69
CA CYS A 307 -5.79 8.39 7.06
C CYS A 307 -4.48 8.13 6.31
N TYR A 308 -3.95 6.92 6.41
CA TYR A 308 -2.62 6.58 5.90
C TYR A 308 -2.62 5.17 5.30
N GLY A 309 -2.64 5.06 3.97
CA GLY A 309 -2.74 3.81 3.22
C GLY A 309 -1.43 3.37 2.57
N ILE A 310 -1.11 2.07 2.60
CA ILE A 310 -0.04 1.44 1.83
C ILE A 310 -0.58 0.18 1.16
N GLY A 311 -0.47 0.09 -0.16
CA GLY A 311 -0.80 -1.11 -0.92
C GLY A 311 0.26 -2.19 -0.79
N ALA A 312 0.19 -3.04 0.25
CA ALA A 312 1.22 -4.04 0.53
C ALA A 312 1.43 -5.03 -0.62
N SER A 313 0.36 -5.50 -1.24
CA SER A 313 0.45 -6.37 -2.42
C SER A 313 1.01 -5.64 -3.65
N ARG A 314 0.69 -4.35 -3.82
CA ARG A 314 1.22 -3.50 -4.91
C ARG A 314 2.72 -3.28 -4.78
N ILE A 315 3.26 -3.15 -3.57
CA ILE A 315 4.70 -3.02 -3.31
C ILE A 315 5.48 -4.20 -3.88
N VAL A 316 4.97 -5.43 -3.78
CA VAL A 316 5.67 -6.60 -4.35
C VAL A 316 5.85 -6.44 -5.86
N ALA A 317 4.79 -6.04 -6.57
CA ALA A 317 4.85 -5.79 -8.01
C ALA A 317 5.77 -4.60 -8.36
N ALA A 318 5.63 -3.48 -7.65
CA ALA A 318 6.45 -2.29 -7.85
C ALA A 318 7.96 -2.57 -7.59
N SER A 319 8.28 -3.40 -6.60
CA SER A 319 9.66 -3.84 -6.36
C SER A 319 10.23 -4.63 -7.54
N ILE A 320 9.43 -5.49 -8.19
CA ILE A 320 9.85 -6.24 -9.37
C ILE A 320 10.04 -5.31 -10.56
N GLU A 321 9.16 -4.33 -10.76
CA GLU A 321 9.30 -3.35 -11.85
C GLU A 321 10.62 -2.57 -11.77
N GLN A 322 11.13 -2.31 -10.58
CA GLN A 322 12.44 -1.66 -10.39
C GLN A 322 13.61 -2.63 -10.43
N ASN A 323 13.40 -3.90 -10.07
CA ASN A 323 14.49 -4.83 -9.78
C ASN A 323 14.31 -6.14 -10.56
N HIS A 324 14.62 -6.10 -11.84
CA HIS A 324 14.62 -7.26 -12.73
C HIS A 324 15.68 -7.11 -13.83
N ASP A 325 16.01 -8.22 -14.48
CA ASP A 325 16.77 -8.28 -15.72
C ASP A 325 16.15 -9.31 -16.68
N ASP A 326 16.83 -9.59 -17.77
CA ASP A 326 16.41 -10.58 -18.79
C ASP A 326 16.31 -12.01 -18.23
N LYS A 327 16.94 -12.30 -17.08
CA LYS A 327 16.93 -13.62 -16.44
C LYS A 327 15.82 -13.76 -15.41
N GLY A 328 15.30 -12.66 -14.87
CA GLY A 328 14.18 -12.68 -13.92
C GLY A 328 14.24 -11.59 -12.86
N ILE A 329 13.69 -11.90 -11.68
CA ILE A 329 13.56 -10.96 -10.56
C ILE A 329 14.88 -10.85 -9.80
N ILE A 330 15.34 -9.63 -9.57
CA ILE A 330 16.48 -9.31 -8.70
C ILE A 330 15.95 -8.76 -7.38
N TRP A 331 15.67 -9.64 -6.42
CA TRP A 331 15.09 -9.21 -5.15
C TRP A 331 16.03 -8.31 -4.33
N PRO A 332 15.52 -7.16 -3.83
CA PRO A 332 16.19 -6.49 -2.70
C PRO A 332 16.37 -7.47 -1.55
N LYS A 333 17.50 -7.37 -0.83
CA LYS A 333 17.82 -8.30 0.27
C LYS A 333 16.70 -8.41 1.32
N SER A 334 16.01 -7.31 1.59
CA SER A 334 14.91 -7.24 2.53
C SER A 334 13.69 -8.06 2.09
N LEU A 335 13.49 -8.23 0.77
CA LEU A 335 12.33 -8.89 0.19
C LEU A 335 12.59 -10.31 -0.32
N ALA A 336 13.85 -10.68 -0.59
CA ALA A 336 14.18 -12.01 -1.09
C ALA A 336 13.51 -13.11 -0.26
N PRO A 337 12.79 -14.09 -0.87
CA PRO A 337 12.03 -15.10 -0.13
C PRO A 337 12.92 -16.00 0.75
N PHE A 338 14.22 -16.10 0.38
CA PHE A 338 15.25 -16.78 1.14
C PHE A 338 16.51 -15.93 1.19
N GLU A 339 17.24 -15.95 2.30
CA GLU A 339 18.54 -15.26 2.45
C GLU A 339 19.64 -15.97 1.66
N VAL A 340 19.59 -17.30 1.60
CA VAL A 340 20.58 -18.17 0.94
C VAL A 340 19.87 -19.31 0.24
N ALA A 341 20.27 -19.59 -1.00
CA ALA A 341 19.91 -20.80 -1.73
C ALA A 341 21.16 -21.66 -1.94
N ILE A 342 21.09 -22.92 -1.52
CA ILE A 342 22.19 -23.88 -1.71
C ILE A 342 21.83 -24.74 -2.91
N VAL A 343 22.70 -24.74 -3.93
CA VAL A 343 22.55 -25.55 -5.13
C VAL A 343 23.70 -26.55 -5.15
N CYS A 344 23.38 -27.85 -5.08
CA CYS A 344 24.36 -28.91 -5.20
C CYS A 344 24.45 -29.36 -6.66
N LEU A 345 25.65 -29.30 -7.23
CA LEU A 345 25.95 -29.72 -8.60
C LEU A 345 26.45 -31.18 -8.71
N LEU A 346 26.61 -31.85 -7.57
CA LEU A 346 27.03 -33.25 -7.55
C LEU A 346 25.83 -34.17 -7.87
N TYR A 347 25.99 -34.96 -8.93
CA TYR A 347 25.06 -36.02 -9.33
C TYR A 347 25.16 -37.22 -8.35
N THR A 348 24.69 -37.03 -7.12
CA THR A 348 24.36 -38.14 -6.24
C THR A 348 22.84 -38.22 -6.12
N SER A 349 22.33 -39.40 -6.10
CA SER A 349 20.88 -39.70 -6.12
C SER A 349 20.08 -39.08 -4.96
N ASP A 350 20.77 -38.37 -4.06
CA ASP A 350 20.15 -37.68 -2.93
C ASP A 350 21.01 -36.53 -2.39
N ALA A 351 21.33 -35.56 -3.25
CA ALA A 351 22.08 -34.35 -2.85
C ALA A 351 21.41 -33.54 -1.70
N ALA A 352 20.16 -33.84 -1.40
CA ALA A 352 19.42 -33.19 -0.32
C ALA A 352 19.51 -33.95 1.02
N ASP A 353 19.96 -35.21 1.03
CA ASP A 353 20.17 -35.99 2.24
C ASP A 353 21.63 -36.08 2.68
N ASP A 354 22.56 -35.55 1.87
CA ASP A 354 23.96 -35.50 2.24
C ASP A 354 24.18 -34.47 3.36
N ARG A 355 24.37 -34.96 4.59
CA ARG A 355 24.59 -34.17 5.82
C ARG A 355 25.89 -33.35 5.78
N ASN A 356 26.67 -33.51 4.72
CA ASN A 356 27.93 -32.83 4.52
C ASN A 356 27.83 -31.61 3.58
N CYS A 357 26.66 -31.31 3.01
CA CYS A 357 26.40 -30.05 2.31
C CYS A 357 25.95 -28.99 3.34
N VAL A 358 26.88 -28.33 4.00
CA VAL A 358 26.68 -27.18 4.88
C VAL A 358 27.03 -25.91 4.13
#